data_8e5218abaafc91910ee9c993b8c9aca6
#
_entry.id   8e5218abaafc91910ee9c993b8c9aca6
#
_cell.length_a   1.000
_cell.length_b   1.000
_cell.length_c   1.000
_cell.angle_alpha   90.00
_cell.angle_beta   90.00
_cell.angle_gamma   90.00
#
_symmetry.space_group_name_H-M   'P 1'
#
loop_
_entity.id
_entity.type
_entity.pdbx_description
1 polymer ?
#
loop_
_entity_poly.entity_id
_entity_poly.type
_entity_poly.pdbx_seq_one_letter_code
_entity_poly.pdbx_strand_id
1 'polypeptide(L)'
;MPSDLLDKWQSKLSLKEWSFPIQAIKPEQVTYGNDCPVKDRYFVGIEIDKENKIGTIYHDRELTEADIIHELLHVKHPNKSEAWINTTENIILNNE
;
A
#
# COMPACT_ATOMS: atom_id res chain seq x y z
N MET A 1 8.38 -2.11 -13.30
CA MET A 1 7.05 -1.45 -13.32
C MET A 1 6.27 -1.84 -12.07
N PRO A 2 5.52 -0.92 -11.48
CA PRO A 2 4.73 -1.25 -10.28
C PRO A 2 3.77 -2.42 -10.47
N SER A 3 3.22 -2.59 -11.67
CA SER A 3 2.31 -3.69 -11.94
C SER A 3 2.97 -5.06 -11.82
N ASP A 4 4.25 -5.16 -12.21
CA ASP A 4 4.98 -6.42 -12.11
C ASP A 4 5.26 -6.78 -10.65
N LEU A 5 5.61 -5.77 -9.85
CA LEU A 5 5.83 -5.97 -8.42
C LEU A 5 4.51 -6.31 -7.71
N LEU A 6 3.44 -5.67 -8.13
CA LEU A 6 2.12 -5.95 -7.57
C LEU A 6 1.72 -7.39 -7.83
N ASP A 7 1.85 -7.86 -9.07
CA ASP A 7 1.53 -9.24 -9.44
C ASP A 7 2.35 -10.23 -8.64
N LYS A 8 3.65 -9.96 -8.51
CA LYS A 8 4.56 -10.80 -7.74
C LYS A 8 4.09 -10.95 -6.30
N TRP A 9 3.78 -9.83 -5.64
CA TRP A 9 3.44 -9.87 -4.23
C TRP A 9 2.00 -10.32 -3.97
N GLN A 10 1.07 -10.07 -4.90
CA GLN A 10 -0.25 -10.66 -4.82
C GLN A 10 -0.16 -12.18 -4.78
N SER A 11 0.70 -12.73 -5.63
CA SER A 11 0.91 -14.17 -5.69
C SER A 11 1.54 -14.70 -4.40
N LYS A 12 2.61 -14.04 -3.94
CA LYS A 12 3.34 -14.47 -2.73
C LYS A 12 2.50 -14.36 -1.45
N LEU A 13 1.61 -13.38 -1.40
CA LEU A 13 0.77 -13.16 -0.23
C LEU A 13 -0.61 -13.78 -0.34
N SER A 14 -0.84 -14.58 -1.39
CA SER A 14 -2.10 -15.28 -1.62
C SER A 14 -3.29 -14.32 -1.77
N LEU A 15 -3.07 -13.23 -2.50
CA LEU A 15 -4.09 -12.21 -2.73
C LEU A 15 -4.51 -12.13 -4.20
N LYS A 16 -4.37 -13.23 -4.93
CA LYS A 16 -4.70 -13.25 -6.36
C LYS A 16 -6.17 -12.95 -6.65
N GLU A 17 -7.04 -13.23 -5.70
CA GLU A 17 -8.47 -12.96 -5.87
C GLU A 17 -8.80 -11.48 -5.80
N TRP A 18 -7.87 -10.67 -5.31
CA TRP A 18 -8.07 -9.24 -5.15
C TRP A 18 -7.65 -8.48 -6.39
N SER A 19 -8.32 -7.35 -6.61
CA SER A 19 -7.91 -6.37 -7.62
C SER A 19 -7.31 -5.17 -6.90
N PHE A 20 -6.19 -4.68 -7.42
CA PHE A 20 -5.50 -3.54 -6.81
C PHE A 20 -5.28 -2.43 -7.84
N PRO A 21 -6.34 -1.65 -8.13
CA PRO A 21 -6.14 -0.48 -8.99
C PRO A 21 -5.19 0.49 -8.31
N ILE A 22 -4.29 1.05 -9.09
CA ILE A 22 -3.31 2.02 -8.61
C ILE A 22 -3.67 3.38 -9.15
N GLN A 23 -3.81 4.35 -8.26
CA GLN A 23 -4.21 5.69 -8.65
C GLN A 23 -3.24 6.72 -8.15
N ALA A 24 -2.66 7.47 -9.08
CA ALA A 24 -1.80 8.59 -8.73
C ALA A 24 -2.66 9.76 -8.26
N ILE A 25 -2.23 10.41 -7.20
CA ILE A 25 -2.91 11.60 -6.68
C ILE A 25 -1.90 12.74 -6.56
N LYS A 26 -2.42 13.95 -6.55
CA LYS A 26 -1.56 15.13 -6.34
C LYS A 26 -1.46 15.42 -4.85
N PRO A 27 -0.31 15.90 -4.39
CA PRO A 27 -0.15 16.20 -2.95
C PRO A 27 -1.22 17.11 -2.38
N GLU A 28 -1.70 18.07 -3.15
CA GLU A 28 -2.75 18.99 -2.70
C GLU A 28 -4.11 18.34 -2.51
N GLN A 29 -4.28 17.11 -2.98
CA GLN A 29 -5.51 16.36 -2.79
C GLN A 29 -5.56 15.62 -1.47
N VAL A 30 -4.44 15.59 -0.76
CA VAL A 30 -4.33 14.88 0.51
C VAL A 30 -4.48 15.87 1.66
N THR A 31 -5.44 15.59 2.54
CA THR A 31 -5.68 16.41 3.71
C THR A 31 -5.14 15.71 4.95
N TYR A 32 -4.19 16.34 5.61
CA TYR A 32 -3.63 15.82 6.85
C TYR A 32 -4.14 16.65 8.02
N GLY A 33 -5.39 16.43 8.38
CA GLY A 33 -5.94 17.04 9.59
C GLY A 33 -5.63 18.53 9.78
N ASN A 34 -4.57 18.89 10.35
CA ASN A 34 -4.27 20.22 10.83
C ASN A 34 -3.29 20.99 9.97
N ASP A 35 -3.64 21.35 8.78
CA ASP A 35 -2.80 22.24 7.97
C ASP A 35 -1.32 21.91 7.95
N CYS A 36 -0.97 20.66 8.19
CA CYS A 36 0.43 20.26 8.11
C CYS A 36 0.92 20.45 6.68
N PRO A 37 2.01 21.20 6.50
CA PRO A 37 2.58 21.33 5.16
C PRO A 37 2.93 19.96 4.61
N VAL A 38 2.47 19.69 3.39
CA VAL A 38 2.68 18.39 2.76
C VAL A 38 3.95 18.35 1.94
N LYS A 39 4.71 19.45 1.94
CA LYS A 39 5.84 19.66 1.04
C LYS A 39 6.86 18.52 1.05
N ASP A 40 7.16 18.00 2.21
CA ASP A 40 8.19 16.99 2.37
C ASP A 40 7.62 15.63 2.72
N ARG A 41 6.33 15.46 2.52
CA ARG A 41 5.67 14.20 2.85
C ARG A 41 5.20 13.50 1.61
N TYR A 42 5.40 12.20 1.60
CA TYR A 42 4.89 11.34 0.55
C TYR A 42 3.69 10.60 1.08
N PHE A 43 2.74 10.39 0.22
CA PHE A 43 1.54 9.67 0.60
C PHE A 43 1.43 8.38 -0.21
N VAL A 44 1.29 7.28 0.51
CA VAL A 44 0.89 5.99 -0.07
C VAL A 44 -0.16 5.43 0.88
N GLY A 45 -1.31 5.09 0.36
CA GLY A 45 -2.38 4.56 1.17
C GLY A 45 -3.27 3.63 0.37
N ILE A 46 -4.17 2.97 1.05
CA ILE A 46 -5.05 2.01 0.42
C ILE A 46 -6.47 2.16 0.95
N GLU A 47 -7.43 2.05 0.05
CA GLU A 47 -8.84 1.96 0.40
C GLU A 47 -9.29 0.54 0.12
N ILE A 48 -9.77 -0.13 1.15
CA ILE A 48 -10.10 -1.55 1.07
C ILE A 48 -11.60 -1.77 1.01
N ASP A 49 -12.05 -2.46 -0.04
CA ASP A 49 -13.42 -2.92 -0.18
C ASP A 49 -13.41 -4.44 -0.06
N LYS A 50 -13.67 -4.94 1.13
CA LYS A 50 -13.62 -6.36 1.42
C LYS A 50 -14.68 -7.16 0.68
N GLU A 51 -15.84 -6.56 0.48
CA GLU A 51 -16.96 -7.23 -0.14
C GLU A 51 -16.66 -7.57 -1.59
N ASN A 52 -16.07 -6.62 -2.31
CA ASN A 52 -15.74 -6.80 -3.71
C ASN A 52 -14.29 -7.22 -3.94
N LYS A 53 -13.50 -7.35 -2.88
CA LYS A 53 -12.08 -7.70 -2.92
C LYS A 53 -11.30 -6.75 -3.81
N ILE A 54 -11.47 -5.46 -3.55
CA ILE A 54 -10.76 -4.41 -4.26
C ILE A 54 -9.98 -3.58 -3.27
N GLY A 55 -8.69 -3.39 -3.53
CA GLY A 55 -7.84 -2.52 -2.74
C GLY A 55 -7.24 -1.44 -3.62
N THR A 56 -7.80 -0.25 -3.57
CA THR A 56 -7.30 0.86 -4.39
C THR A 56 -6.11 1.50 -3.71
N ILE A 57 -4.96 1.48 -4.38
CA ILE A 57 -3.73 2.06 -3.86
C ILE A 57 -3.57 3.47 -4.41
N TYR A 58 -3.48 4.44 -3.50
CA TYR A 58 -3.28 5.85 -3.86
C TYR A 58 -1.83 6.23 -3.56
N HIS A 59 -1.23 6.98 -4.45
CA HIS A 59 0.15 7.41 -4.25
C HIS A 59 0.39 8.78 -4.89
N ASP A 60 1.22 9.57 -4.24
CA ASP A 60 1.64 10.86 -4.79
C ASP A 60 3.10 10.83 -5.25
N ARG A 61 3.75 9.69 -5.13
CA ARG A 61 5.12 9.47 -5.58
C ARG A 61 5.22 8.08 -6.19
N GLU A 62 6.36 7.79 -6.80
CA GLU A 62 6.57 6.48 -7.37
C GLU A 62 6.53 5.39 -6.28
N LEU A 63 5.81 4.33 -6.54
CA LEU A 63 5.69 3.22 -5.59
C LEU A 63 6.94 2.36 -5.60
N THR A 64 7.43 2.05 -4.41
CA THR A 64 8.54 1.11 -4.24
C THR A 64 7.98 -0.28 -3.92
N GLU A 65 8.85 -1.28 -3.97
CA GLU A 65 8.45 -2.64 -3.59
C GLU A 65 7.98 -2.68 -2.14
N ALA A 66 8.67 -1.95 -1.25
CA ALA A 66 8.28 -1.86 0.15
C ALA A 66 6.87 -1.30 0.32
N ASP A 67 6.53 -0.27 -0.45
CA ASP A 67 5.19 0.33 -0.39
C ASP A 67 4.12 -0.68 -0.77
N ILE A 68 4.37 -1.45 -1.81
CA ILE A 68 3.40 -2.45 -2.29
C ILE A 68 3.20 -3.53 -1.22
N ILE A 69 4.28 -4.05 -0.66
CA ILE A 69 4.21 -5.06 0.40
C ILE A 69 3.42 -4.51 1.59
N HIS A 70 3.71 -3.28 2.00
CA HIS A 70 3.06 -2.64 3.13
C HIS A 70 1.54 -2.58 2.94
N GLU A 71 1.10 -2.10 1.78
CA GLU A 71 -0.33 -1.97 1.52
C GLU A 71 -1.02 -3.32 1.38
N LEU A 72 -0.37 -4.30 0.75
CA LEU A 72 -0.94 -5.64 0.63
C LEU A 72 -1.04 -6.32 2.00
N LEU A 73 -0.11 -6.04 2.90
CA LEU A 73 -0.18 -6.58 4.27
C LEU A 73 -1.40 -6.04 5.02
N HIS A 74 -1.76 -4.79 4.80
CA HIS A 74 -2.98 -4.23 5.39
C HIS A 74 -4.23 -4.98 4.91
N VAL A 75 -4.23 -5.45 3.68
CA VAL A 75 -5.35 -6.22 3.13
C VAL A 75 -5.37 -7.62 3.73
N LYS A 76 -4.23 -8.27 3.78
CA LYS A 76 -4.13 -9.64 4.28
C LYS A 76 -4.34 -9.73 5.79
N HIS A 77 -3.87 -8.72 6.52
CA HIS A 77 -3.94 -8.69 7.99
C HIS A 77 -4.57 -7.38 8.47
N PRO A 78 -5.88 -7.19 8.23
CA PRO A 78 -6.53 -5.91 8.51
C PRO A 78 -6.60 -5.56 10.00
N ASN A 79 -6.40 -6.54 10.88
CA ASN A 79 -6.49 -6.31 12.32
C ASN A 79 -5.13 -6.07 12.98
N LYS A 80 -4.07 -5.98 12.21
CA LYS A 80 -2.73 -5.76 12.75
C LYS A 80 -2.40 -4.28 12.78
N SER A 81 -1.56 -3.90 13.76
CA SER A 81 -1.14 -2.52 13.91
C SER A 81 -0.15 -2.10 12.83
N GLU A 82 0.00 -0.79 12.67
CA GLU A 82 0.99 -0.24 11.74
C GLU A 82 2.41 -0.71 12.09
N ALA A 83 2.72 -0.77 13.39
CA ALA A 83 4.03 -1.25 13.83
C ALA A 83 4.27 -2.70 13.41
N TRP A 84 3.26 -3.54 13.55
CA TRP A 84 3.36 -4.93 13.11
C TRP A 84 3.57 -5.02 11.60
N ILE A 85 2.84 -4.22 10.84
CA ILE A 85 2.95 -4.19 9.38
C ILE A 85 4.37 -3.76 8.97
N ASN A 86 4.91 -2.71 9.58
CA ASN A 86 6.26 -2.24 9.28
C ASN A 86 7.32 -3.30 9.58
N THR A 87 7.20 -3.98 10.71
CA THR A 87 8.13 -5.04 11.08
C THR A 87 8.07 -6.19 10.10
N THR A 88 6.86 -6.60 9.75
CA THR A 88 6.65 -7.73 8.84
C THR A 88 7.15 -7.39 7.43
N GLU A 89 6.90 -6.19 6.97
CA GLU A 89 7.41 -5.70 5.69
C GLU A 89 8.93 -5.82 5.62
N ASN A 90 9.62 -5.39 6.67
CA ASN A 90 11.08 -5.46 6.72
C ASN A 90 11.58 -6.90 6.70
N ILE A 91 10.91 -7.79 7.43
CA ILE A 91 11.27 -9.22 7.44
C ILE A 91 11.12 -9.81 6.05
N ILE A 92 10.03 -9.52 5.38
CA ILE A 92 9.76 -10.03 4.03
C ILE A 92 10.81 -9.52 3.04
N LEU A 93 11.12 -8.23 3.10
CA LEU A 93 12.11 -7.64 2.19
C LEU A 93 13.50 -8.23 2.40
N ASN A 94 13.87 -8.48 3.65
CA ASN A 94 15.19 -9.02 3.96
C ASN A 94 15.35 -10.49 3.59
N ASN A 95 14.26 -11.18 3.36
CA ASN A 95 14.27 -12.59 3.01
C ASN A 95 14.04 -12.85 1.51
N GLU A 96 14.01 -11.78 0.72
CA GLU A 96 13.88 -11.88 -0.74
C GLU A 96 15.15 -12.25 -1.42
#